data_52cb4891b203021c79fcbf026278ff91
#
_entry.id   52cb4891b203021c79fcbf026278ff91
#
_cell.length_a   1.000
_cell.length_b   1.000
_cell.length_c   1.000
_cell.angle_alpha   90.00
_cell.angle_beta   90.00
_cell.angle_gamma   90.00
#
_symmetry.space_group_name_H-M   'P 1'
#
loop_
_entity.id
_entity.type
_entity.pdbx_description
1 polymer ?
#
loop_
_entity_poly.entity_id
_entity_poly.type
_entity_poly.pdbx_seq_one_letter_code
_entity_poly.pdbx_strand_id
1 'polypeptide(L)'
;MALVVLFIVSLMLVRFVKTSSTDSKAIIELRYQYNESLTYPEVIGAYKALDNQYRTAKLITYGQTDVGKPLHLFVISKSRIFDPAILRQKGYRIVMVNNGIHPGEPCGIDASLKMARDILDNVDGMWELMDSTVLCIIPVYNIGGSLNRSPFNRANQNGPAEQGFRANAKNLDLNRDFTPMNSRNARSFAQIFHRWKPHLLIDTHTTNGADYQYVMTLIPSHPQELPPMLGELMEKELEPLLYQKMIESGYEMIPYVSPMGSLPESGLQQYVNSPRYTTGYGRLFNTIVLMTEAHMFKPFADRVLATYEFIKASLNFTKLYGHDLKIRKDEADVFISKKTDFVLHWELDSSNVETIKFKGYEAEYLDSRITGGKRLWYNREKPFVKDIPYYRHYNPTLIVTKPKFYIIPQAWRDVVYRLAINDVCLERINKDTLMEVDAYYIVDYKTYPRPYNGSYLHYEIDVRIDKQPIQFYRGDYIVPTDQPANEYIVQMLEPQAYDSFFAWNFFDPILQRKEYFSPYVFEDYAGMMLANDALLREEFETKRRNDKEFASNSYAQLNFLYQRSPYFEKSFMRYPVYRSLD
;
A
#
# COMPACT_ATOMS: atom_id res chain seq x y z
N MET A 1 -89.17 7.70 31.54
CA MET A 1 -88.38 6.49 31.25
C MET A 1 -86.99 6.92 30.82
N ALA A 2 -86.06 6.94 31.75
CA ALA A 2 -84.68 7.31 31.47
C ALA A 2 -83.77 6.12 31.94
N LEU A 3 -83.08 5.50 31.03
CA LEU A 3 -82.13 4.42 31.30
C LEU A 3 -80.83 5.09 31.72
N VAL A 4 -80.33 4.77 32.92
CA VAL A 4 -79.01 5.15 33.42
C VAL A 4 -78.04 3.98 33.04
N VAL A 5 -77.04 4.25 32.23
CA VAL A 5 -75.99 3.32 31.92
C VAL A 5 -74.80 3.63 32.83
N LEU A 6 -74.47 2.73 33.73
CA LEU A 6 -73.26 2.77 34.58
C LEU A 6 -72.05 2.31 33.79
N PHE A 7 -71.06 3.20 33.63
CA PHE A 7 -69.73 2.82 33.12
C PHE A 7 -68.81 2.47 34.30
N ILE A 8 -68.44 1.22 34.41
CA ILE A 8 -67.41 0.74 35.35
C ILE A 8 -66.06 0.91 34.66
N VAL A 9 -65.24 1.90 35.11
CA VAL A 9 -63.86 2.03 34.70
C VAL A 9 -62.98 1.13 35.57
N SER A 10 -62.53 0.02 35.00
CA SER A 10 -61.58 -0.87 35.65
C SER A 10 -60.16 -0.29 35.46
N LEU A 11 -59.56 0.22 36.54
CA LEU A 11 -58.18 0.65 36.56
C LEU A 11 -57.29 -0.61 36.58
N MET A 12 -56.72 -0.99 35.43
CA MET A 12 -55.58 -1.93 35.38
C MET A 12 -54.33 -1.18 35.79
N LEU A 13 -53.85 -1.44 37.01
CA LEU A 13 -52.49 -1.08 37.42
C LEU A 13 -51.48 -1.98 36.64
N VAL A 14 -50.92 -1.46 35.58
CA VAL A 14 -49.74 -2.05 34.93
C VAL A 14 -48.53 -1.81 35.85
N ARG A 15 -48.18 -2.80 36.66
CA ARG A 15 -46.91 -2.84 37.34
C ARG A 15 -45.81 -2.96 36.27
N PHE A 16 -45.11 -1.87 35.98
CA PHE A 16 -43.81 -1.93 35.31
C PHE A 16 -42.87 -2.71 36.24
N VAL A 17 -42.71 -3.99 35.99
CA VAL A 17 -41.54 -4.75 36.47
C VAL A 17 -40.33 -4.15 35.72
N LYS A 18 -39.54 -3.32 36.40
CA LYS A 18 -38.19 -3.04 35.98
C LYS A 18 -37.46 -4.39 35.96
N THR A 19 -37.43 -5.07 34.81
CA THR A 19 -36.42 -6.06 34.57
C THR A 19 -35.10 -5.31 34.61
N SER A 20 -34.36 -5.48 35.72
CA SER A 20 -32.94 -5.22 35.70
C SER A 20 -32.37 -6.08 34.57
N SER A 21 -32.04 -5.46 33.45
CA SER A 21 -31.15 -6.10 32.51
C SER A 21 -29.82 -6.24 33.28
N THR A 22 -29.61 -7.42 33.81
CA THR A 22 -28.25 -7.92 33.96
C THR A 22 -27.70 -7.92 32.53
N ASP A 23 -27.02 -6.85 32.16
CA ASP A 23 -26.14 -6.83 31.01
C ASP A 23 -25.16 -7.99 31.22
N SER A 24 -25.55 -9.18 30.73
CA SER A 24 -24.61 -10.24 30.50
C SER A 24 -23.60 -9.62 29.52
N LYS A 25 -22.37 -9.39 30.00
CA LYS A 25 -21.23 -9.10 29.13
C LYS A 25 -21.34 -10.10 27.98
N ALA A 26 -21.70 -9.63 26.79
CA ALA A 26 -21.74 -10.51 25.64
C ALA A 26 -20.32 -11.00 25.43
N ILE A 27 -20.02 -12.19 25.92
CA ILE A 27 -18.70 -12.81 25.81
C ILE A 27 -18.54 -13.10 24.33
N ILE A 28 -17.66 -12.34 23.70
CA ILE A 28 -17.30 -12.54 22.29
C ILE A 28 -16.45 -13.80 22.27
N GLU A 29 -17.03 -14.90 21.82
CA GLU A 29 -16.33 -16.17 21.71
C GLU A 29 -15.43 -16.14 20.48
N LEU A 30 -14.11 -16.24 20.71
CA LEU A 30 -13.11 -16.43 19.66
C LEU A 30 -12.99 -17.94 19.40
N ARG A 31 -13.25 -18.36 18.16
CA ARG A 31 -13.36 -19.77 17.79
C ARG A 31 -12.12 -20.32 17.07
N TYR A 32 -11.01 -19.58 17.05
CA TYR A 32 -9.79 -20.03 16.36
C TYR A 32 -9.24 -21.37 16.87
N GLN A 33 -9.47 -21.72 18.15
CA GLN A 33 -9.10 -23.01 18.71
C GLN A 33 -9.89 -24.18 18.08
N TYR A 34 -11.08 -23.90 17.54
CA TYR A 34 -11.92 -24.86 16.82
C TYR A 34 -11.74 -24.79 15.30
N ASN A 35 -10.66 -24.15 14.83
CA ASN A 35 -10.36 -23.93 13.42
C ASN A 35 -11.42 -23.09 12.68
N GLU A 36 -12.06 -22.14 13.38
CA GLU A 36 -13.07 -21.25 12.84
C GLU A 36 -12.63 -19.78 13.00
N SER A 37 -12.83 -18.96 11.95
CA SER A 37 -12.67 -17.50 12.02
C SER A 37 -14.02 -16.81 12.09
N LEU A 38 -14.04 -15.64 12.74
CA LEU A 38 -15.24 -14.81 12.84
C LEU A 38 -15.69 -14.30 11.47
N THR A 39 -16.98 -14.17 11.28
CA THR A 39 -17.58 -13.50 10.12
C THR A 39 -17.53 -11.98 10.29
N TYR A 40 -17.61 -11.22 9.18
CA TYR A 40 -17.62 -9.76 9.24
C TYR A 40 -18.68 -9.17 10.20
N PRO A 41 -19.96 -9.62 10.19
CA PRO A 41 -20.95 -9.13 11.15
C PRO A 41 -20.58 -9.41 12.62
N GLU A 42 -20.03 -10.58 12.92
CA GLU A 42 -19.58 -10.96 14.27
C GLU A 42 -18.43 -10.06 14.71
N VAL A 43 -17.42 -9.83 13.85
CA VAL A 43 -16.28 -8.95 14.13
C VAL A 43 -16.74 -7.53 14.46
N ILE A 44 -17.60 -6.95 13.61
CA ILE A 44 -18.09 -5.58 13.85
C ILE A 44 -19.02 -5.51 15.07
N GLY A 45 -19.84 -6.54 15.29
CA GLY A 45 -20.66 -6.69 16.51
C GLY A 45 -19.81 -6.69 17.77
N ALA A 46 -18.69 -7.42 17.74
CA ALA A 46 -17.74 -7.51 18.83
C ALA A 46 -17.09 -6.15 19.17
N TYR A 47 -16.58 -5.45 18.17
CA TYR A 47 -16.00 -4.12 18.39
C TYR A 47 -17.03 -3.07 18.85
N LYS A 48 -18.29 -3.15 18.39
CA LYS A 48 -19.39 -2.32 18.92
C LYS A 48 -19.67 -2.62 20.38
N ALA A 49 -19.64 -3.89 20.78
CA ALA A 49 -19.82 -4.26 22.18
C ALA A 49 -18.72 -3.69 23.07
N LEU A 50 -17.44 -3.75 22.61
CA LEU A 50 -16.32 -3.14 23.33
C LEU A 50 -16.44 -1.61 23.42
N ASP A 51 -16.85 -0.92 22.33
CA ASP A 51 -17.13 0.52 22.34
C ASP A 51 -18.20 0.90 23.38
N ASN A 52 -19.30 0.16 23.45
CA ASN A 52 -20.37 0.38 24.42
C ASN A 52 -19.94 0.11 25.87
N GLN A 53 -19.05 -0.88 26.09
CA GLN A 53 -18.62 -1.31 27.41
C GLN A 53 -17.54 -0.42 28.00
N TYR A 54 -16.58 0.07 27.20
CA TYR A 54 -15.37 0.76 27.68
C TYR A 54 -15.31 2.19 27.20
N ARG A 55 -15.32 3.17 28.12
CA ARG A 55 -15.15 4.59 27.81
C ARG A 55 -13.78 4.95 27.22
N THR A 56 -12.85 4.02 27.26
CA THR A 56 -11.48 4.15 26.73
C THR A 56 -11.33 3.53 25.35
N ALA A 57 -12.42 3.04 24.78
CA ALA A 57 -12.50 2.49 23.45
C ALA A 57 -13.54 3.22 22.61
N LYS A 58 -13.35 3.27 21.28
CA LYS A 58 -14.31 3.87 20.35
C LYS A 58 -14.21 3.23 18.97
N LEU A 59 -15.35 2.86 18.39
CA LEU A 59 -15.46 2.42 17.01
C LEU A 59 -15.88 3.62 16.15
N ILE A 60 -15.00 4.09 15.30
CA ILE A 60 -15.20 5.25 14.43
C ILE A 60 -15.48 4.75 13.01
N THR A 61 -16.46 5.35 12.35
CA THR A 61 -16.80 5.06 10.96
C THR A 61 -16.15 6.09 10.05
N TYR A 62 -15.47 5.60 9.01
CA TYR A 62 -14.87 6.39 7.94
C TYR A 62 -15.60 6.16 6.61
N GLY A 63 -14.96 6.51 5.50
CA GLY A 63 -15.51 6.40 4.15
C GLY A 63 -16.02 4.99 3.81
N GLN A 64 -16.59 4.85 2.62
CA GLN A 64 -17.19 3.60 2.17
C GLN A 64 -16.19 2.72 1.41
N THR A 65 -16.45 1.42 1.41
CA THR A 65 -15.80 0.41 0.57
C THR A 65 -16.58 0.17 -0.72
N ASP A 66 -16.00 -0.58 -1.67
CA ASP A 66 -16.65 -0.87 -2.96
C ASP A 66 -17.91 -1.73 -2.82
N VAL A 67 -18.09 -2.45 -1.71
CA VAL A 67 -19.33 -3.19 -1.40
C VAL A 67 -20.41 -2.30 -0.74
N GLY A 68 -20.15 -1.00 -0.61
CA GLY A 68 -21.10 -0.04 -0.05
C GLY A 68 -21.20 -0.06 1.49
N LYS A 69 -20.35 -0.82 2.18
CA LYS A 69 -20.27 -0.80 3.65
C LYS A 69 -19.15 0.13 4.11
N PRO A 70 -19.35 0.83 5.25
CA PRO A 70 -18.34 1.75 5.76
C PRO A 70 -17.12 1.01 6.30
N LEU A 71 -15.95 1.62 6.13
CA LEU A 71 -14.71 1.19 6.78
C LEU A 71 -14.71 1.69 8.22
N HIS A 72 -14.31 0.84 9.16
CA HIS A 72 -14.27 1.15 10.58
C HIS A 72 -12.83 1.22 11.10
N LEU A 73 -12.62 2.08 12.09
CA LEU A 73 -11.43 2.13 12.91
C LEU A 73 -11.82 1.99 14.38
N PHE A 74 -11.31 0.99 15.06
CA PHE A 74 -11.44 0.85 16.51
C PHE A 74 -10.22 1.44 17.19
N VAL A 75 -10.44 2.29 18.18
CA VAL A 75 -9.39 3.05 18.87
C VAL A 75 -9.44 2.76 20.35
N ILE A 76 -8.29 2.40 20.93
CA ILE A 76 -8.09 2.30 22.37
C ILE A 76 -7.19 3.44 22.81
N SER A 77 -7.68 4.28 23.74
CA SER A 77 -6.95 5.43 24.30
C SER A 77 -7.17 5.54 25.80
N LYS A 78 -6.11 5.38 26.57
CA LYS A 78 -6.16 5.49 28.04
C LYS A 78 -6.60 6.87 28.50
N SER A 79 -6.29 7.90 27.74
CA SER A 79 -6.71 9.29 28.00
C SER A 79 -8.17 9.59 27.69
N ARG A 80 -8.92 8.68 27.06
CA ARG A 80 -10.28 8.90 26.55
C ARG A 80 -10.37 10.03 25.51
N ILE A 81 -9.26 10.40 24.91
CA ILE A 81 -9.17 11.34 23.80
C ILE A 81 -9.15 10.51 22.51
N PHE A 82 -10.03 10.86 21.56
CA PHE A 82 -10.15 10.19 20.27
C PHE A 82 -9.92 11.15 19.09
N ASP A 83 -9.43 12.35 19.38
CA ASP A 83 -8.95 13.27 18.36
C ASP A 83 -7.44 13.08 18.17
N PRO A 84 -7.00 12.62 16.97
CA PRO A 84 -5.60 12.30 16.74
C PRO A 84 -4.67 13.53 16.75
N ALA A 85 -5.18 14.74 16.46
CA ALA A 85 -4.38 15.96 16.53
C ALA A 85 -4.03 16.29 17.99
N ILE A 86 -5.03 16.22 18.90
CA ILE A 86 -4.82 16.42 20.34
C ILE A 86 -3.90 15.34 20.90
N LEU A 87 -4.07 14.09 20.49
CA LEU A 87 -3.22 12.98 20.97
C LEU A 87 -1.75 13.19 20.57
N ARG A 88 -1.46 13.54 19.30
CA ARG A 88 -0.10 13.85 18.84
C ARG A 88 0.50 15.05 19.58
N GLN A 89 -0.28 16.12 19.78
CA GLN A 89 0.15 17.29 20.54
C GLN A 89 0.54 16.92 21.98
N LYS A 90 -0.18 15.98 22.59
CA LYS A 90 0.12 15.44 23.94
C LYS A 90 1.27 14.41 23.94
N GLY A 91 1.88 14.12 22.80
CA GLY A 91 3.01 13.19 22.70
C GLY A 91 2.62 11.71 22.67
N TYR A 92 1.36 11.34 22.44
CA TYR A 92 0.98 9.94 22.27
C TYR A 92 1.51 9.39 20.95
N ARG A 93 1.97 8.13 20.99
CA ARG A 93 2.33 7.36 19.80
C ARG A 93 1.11 6.63 19.29
N ILE A 94 0.96 6.59 17.98
CA ILE A 94 -0.15 5.91 17.31
C ILE A 94 0.40 4.66 16.64
N VAL A 95 -0.06 3.50 17.11
CA VAL A 95 0.16 2.21 16.47
C VAL A 95 -1.12 1.82 15.75
N MET A 96 -1.02 1.54 14.47
CA MET A 96 -2.16 1.12 13.65
C MET A 96 -1.99 -0.33 13.22
N VAL A 97 -3.05 -1.14 13.36
CA VAL A 97 -3.10 -2.51 12.86
C VAL A 97 -4.15 -2.59 11.75
N ASN A 98 -3.75 -3.03 10.59
CA ASN A 98 -4.62 -3.23 9.43
C ASN A 98 -4.84 -4.72 9.21
N ASN A 99 -6.10 -5.17 9.23
CA ASN A 99 -6.43 -6.58 9.13
C ASN A 99 -7.28 -6.88 7.90
N GLY A 100 -7.07 -8.06 7.34
CA GLY A 100 -7.93 -8.60 6.30
C GLY A 100 -7.88 -7.84 4.99
N ILE A 101 -6.70 -7.35 4.56
CA ILE A 101 -6.48 -6.95 3.16
C ILE A 101 -6.85 -8.13 2.27
N HIS A 102 -6.39 -9.32 2.64
CA HIS A 102 -6.81 -10.58 2.05
C HIS A 102 -7.65 -11.36 3.09
N PRO A 103 -8.98 -11.32 3.01
CA PRO A 103 -9.83 -11.97 4.00
C PRO A 103 -9.72 -13.50 4.04
N GLY A 104 -9.04 -14.10 3.08
CA GLY A 104 -8.58 -15.50 3.15
C GLY A 104 -7.49 -15.75 4.18
N GLU A 105 -6.94 -14.69 4.79
CA GLU A 105 -5.84 -14.66 5.74
C GLU A 105 -6.30 -14.08 7.08
N PRO A 106 -7.29 -14.68 7.77
CA PRO A 106 -8.03 -14.00 8.84
C PRO A 106 -7.34 -13.98 10.21
N CYS A 107 -6.12 -14.55 10.34
CA CYS A 107 -5.46 -14.66 11.65
C CYS A 107 -5.31 -13.31 12.37
N GLY A 108 -5.02 -12.22 11.65
CA GLY A 108 -4.91 -10.89 12.24
C GLY A 108 -6.24 -10.32 12.74
N ILE A 109 -7.37 -10.70 12.13
CA ILE A 109 -8.71 -10.26 12.55
C ILE A 109 -9.01 -10.77 13.96
N ASP A 110 -8.83 -12.08 14.17
CA ASP A 110 -9.05 -12.73 15.46
C ASP A 110 -8.01 -12.31 16.51
N ALA A 111 -6.73 -12.21 16.11
CA ALA A 111 -5.63 -11.75 16.97
C ALA A 111 -5.84 -10.31 17.47
N SER A 112 -6.25 -9.40 16.59
CA SER A 112 -6.49 -8.00 16.96
C SER A 112 -7.70 -7.82 17.86
N LEU A 113 -8.76 -8.61 17.65
CA LEU A 113 -9.92 -8.58 18.54
C LEU A 113 -9.58 -9.14 19.93
N LYS A 114 -8.80 -10.25 19.98
CA LYS A 114 -8.24 -10.77 21.24
C LYS A 114 -7.41 -9.71 21.94
N MET A 115 -6.50 -9.06 21.22
CA MET A 115 -5.64 -8.01 21.74
C MET A 115 -6.44 -6.83 22.32
N ALA A 116 -7.45 -6.37 21.59
CA ALA A 116 -8.31 -5.28 22.05
C ALA A 116 -9.04 -5.63 23.35
N ARG A 117 -9.59 -6.85 23.44
CA ARG A 117 -10.27 -7.32 24.65
C ARG A 117 -9.31 -7.44 25.83
N ASP A 118 -8.16 -8.10 25.62
CA ASP A 118 -7.21 -8.39 26.69
C ASP A 118 -6.60 -7.10 27.27
N ILE A 119 -6.35 -6.09 26.42
CA ILE A 119 -5.94 -4.75 26.87
C ILE A 119 -7.06 -4.09 27.70
N LEU A 120 -8.30 -4.08 27.21
CA LEU A 120 -9.42 -3.41 27.88
C LEU A 120 -9.82 -4.10 29.18
N ASP A 121 -9.70 -5.43 29.26
CA ASP A 121 -9.91 -6.24 30.48
C ASP A 121 -8.67 -6.21 31.41
N ASN A 122 -7.57 -5.58 30.99
CA ASN A 122 -6.29 -5.53 31.72
C ASN A 122 -5.71 -6.90 32.06
N VAL A 123 -5.81 -7.84 31.14
CA VAL A 123 -5.22 -9.19 31.30
C VAL A 123 -3.70 -9.03 31.48
N ASP A 124 -3.15 -9.66 32.51
CA ASP A 124 -1.71 -9.65 32.84
C ASP A 124 -1.07 -8.24 32.85
N GLY A 125 -1.85 -7.21 33.21
CA GLY A 125 -1.35 -5.83 33.27
C GLY A 125 -1.18 -5.15 31.91
N MET A 126 -1.77 -5.68 30.83
CA MET A 126 -1.61 -5.15 29.47
C MET A 126 -2.08 -3.70 29.30
N TRP A 127 -2.89 -3.19 30.23
CA TRP A 127 -3.31 -1.78 30.23
C TRP A 127 -2.14 -0.79 30.28
N GLU A 128 -1.01 -1.19 30.86
CA GLU A 128 0.21 -0.39 30.88
C GLU A 128 0.81 -0.14 29.47
N LEU A 129 0.53 -0.99 28.50
CA LEU A 129 0.97 -0.78 27.10
C LEU A 129 0.34 0.49 26.49
N MET A 130 -0.76 0.97 27.08
CA MET A 130 -1.50 2.14 26.62
C MET A 130 -1.12 3.45 27.34
N ASP A 131 -0.10 3.48 28.19
CA ASP A 131 0.26 4.68 28.98
C ASP A 131 0.59 5.89 28.10
N SER A 132 1.27 5.67 27.00
CA SER A 132 1.65 6.71 26.04
C SER A 132 1.41 6.29 24.58
N THR A 133 0.67 5.21 24.40
CA THR A 133 0.34 4.64 23.09
C THR A 133 -1.17 4.65 22.89
N VAL A 134 -1.59 4.92 21.65
CA VAL A 134 -2.96 4.75 21.18
C VAL A 134 -2.94 3.64 20.16
N LEU A 135 -3.75 2.61 20.40
CA LEU A 135 -3.92 1.50 19.46
C LEU A 135 -5.11 1.77 18.56
N CYS A 136 -4.86 1.80 17.26
CA CYS A 136 -5.84 1.94 16.20
C CYS A 136 -5.94 0.62 15.42
N ILE A 137 -7.11 0.03 15.33
CA ILE A 137 -7.33 -1.25 14.62
C ILE A 137 -8.34 -1.02 13.50
N ILE A 138 -7.98 -1.33 12.26
CA ILE A 138 -8.92 -1.54 11.17
C ILE A 138 -9.37 -3.00 11.27
N PRO A 139 -10.62 -3.28 11.72
CA PRO A 139 -11.07 -4.66 11.99
C PRO A 139 -11.03 -5.56 10.77
N VAL A 140 -11.52 -5.05 9.63
CA VAL A 140 -11.54 -5.74 8.33
C VAL A 140 -11.45 -4.69 7.24
N TYR A 141 -10.34 -4.65 6.51
CA TYR A 141 -10.13 -3.69 5.43
C TYR A 141 -10.87 -4.07 4.15
N ASN A 142 -10.78 -5.33 3.71
CA ASN A 142 -11.46 -5.85 2.53
C ASN A 142 -12.81 -6.47 2.90
N ILE A 143 -13.81 -5.62 3.13
CA ILE A 143 -15.14 -6.08 3.53
C ILE A 143 -15.79 -6.92 2.42
N GLY A 144 -15.64 -6.53 1.14
CA GLY A 144 -16.21 -7.28 0.02
C GLY A 144 -15.70 -8.72 -0.06
N GLY A 145 -14.40 -8.90 0.06
CA GLY A 145 -13.79 -10.23 0.11
C GLY A 145 -14.16 -11.02 1.38
N SER A 146 -14.32 -10.33 2.52
CA SER A 146 -14.71 -10.99 3.78
C SER A 146 -16.15 -11.53 3.78
N LEU A 147 -17.02 -10.94 2.97
CA LEU A 147 -18.39 -11.41 2.77
C LEU A 147 -18.48 -12.60 1.79
N ASN A 148 -17.46 -12.79 0.97
CA ASN A 148 -17.38 -13.90 0.00
C ASN A 148 -16.62 -15.08 0.64
N ARG A 149 -17.25 -15.74 1.61
CA ARG A 149 -16.66 -16.87 2.35
C ARG A 149 -16.87 -18.20 1.64
N SER A 150 -15.86 -19.05 1.72
CA SER A 150 -15.89 -20.41 1.22
C SER A 150 -14.74 -21.23 1.83
N PRO A 151 -14.89 -22.54 2.03
CA PRO A 151 -13.78 -23.42 2.40
C PRO A 151 -12.75 -23.60 1.27
N PHE A 152 -13.08 -23.16 0.04
CA PHE A 152 -12.27 -23.36 -1.17
C PHE A 152 -11.49 -22.13 -1.62
N ASN A 153 -11.57 -21.01 -0.90
CA ASN A 153 -10.89 -19.76 -1.30
C ASN A 153 -9.35 -19.82 -1.21
N ARG A 154 -8.79 -20.78 -0.47
CA ARG A 154 -7.36 -20.98 -0.29
C ARG A 154 -7.00 -22.46 -0.38
N ALA A 155 -6.54 -22.91 -1.54
CA ALA A 155 -6.32 -24.32 -1.85
C ALA A 155 -5.34 -25.06 -0.92
N ASN A 156 -4.32 -24.36 -0.40
CA ASN A 156 -3.22 -25.00 0.35
C ASN A 156 -3.22 -24.65 1.84
N GLN A 157 -4.11 -23.76 2.29
CA GLN A 157 -4.07 -23.22 3.64
C GLN A 157 -4.66 -24.20 4.66
N ASN A 158 -3.94 -24.41 5.77
CA ASN A 158 -4.40 -25.22 6.89
C ASN A 158 -5.37 -24.42 7.77
N GLY A 159 -6.65 -24.39 7.38
CA GLY A 159 -7.71 -23.65 8.09
C GLY A 159 -7.63 -22.12 7.95
N PRO A 160 -8.60 -21.43 8.50
CA PRO A 160 -9.82 -21.98 9.16
C PRO A 160 -10.73 -22.72 8.18
N ALA A 161 -11.78 -23.36 8.73
CA ALA A 161 -12.74 -24.17 7.94
C ALA A 161 -13.37 -23.39 6.80
N GLU A 162 -13.65 -22.10 7.01
CA GLU A 162 -14.10 -21.14 5.99
C GLU A 162 -13.35 -19.82 6.13
N GLN A 163 -12.98 -19.27 5.01
CA GLN A 163 -12.28 -17.98 4.93
C GLN A 163 -12.83 -17.11 3.78
N GLY A 164 -12.56 -15.80 3.85
CA GLY A 164 -12.93 -14.86 2.81
C GLY A 164 -12.11 -15.00 1.52
N PHE A 165 -12.49 -14.25 0.49
CA PHE A 165 -11.82 -14.22 -0.79
C PHE A 165 -10.73 -13.11 -0.83
N ARG A 166 -9.66 -13.33 -1.61
CA ARG A 166 -8.53 -12.41 -1.70
C ARG A 166 -8.91 -11.03 -2.21
N ALA A 167 -9.62 -10.97 -3.35
CA ALA A 167 -9.97 -9.72 -4.00
C ALA A 167 -11.18 -9.02 -3.35
N ASN A 168 -11.30 -7.72 -3.57
CA ASN A 168 -12.46 -6.93 -3.13
C ASN A 168 -13.68 -7.11 -4.06
N ALA A 169 -14.76 -6.34 -3.81
CA ALA A 169 -15.98 -6.40 -4.62
C ALA A 169 -15.80 -5.98 -6.09
N LYS A 170 -14.71 -5.29 -6.44
CA LYS A 170 -14.31 -4.95 -7.81
C LYS A 170 -13.30 -5.93 -8.41
N ASN A 171 -13.03 -7.03 -7.73
CA ASN A 171 -11.98 -7.99 -8.08
C ASN A 171 -10.56 -7.39 -8.10
N LEU A 172 -10.29 -6.40 -7.25
CA LEU A 172 -8.97 -5.81 -7.05
C LEU A 172 -8.26 -6.44 -5.84
N ASP A 173 -6.97 -6.69 -5.97
CA ASP A 173 -6.08 -6.97 -4.84
C ASP A 173 -5.75 -5.65 -4.14
N LEU A 174 -6.25 -5.46 -2.92
CA LEU A 174 -6.08 -4.20 -2.19
C LEU A 174 -4.62 -3.96 -1.74
N ASN A 175 -3.80 -5.02 -1.68
CA ASN A 175 -2.34 -4.87 -1.46
C ASN A 175 -1.57 -4.60 -2.76
N ARG A 176 -2.25 -4.04 -3.77
CA ARG A 176 -1.73 -3.48 -5.03
C ARG A 176 -2.34 -2.10 -5.31
N ASP A 177 -3.16 -1.59 -4.39
CA ASP A 177 -4.04 -0.44 -4.64
C ASP A 177 -3.73 0.77 -3.75
N PHE A 178 -2.63 0.76 -2.99
CA PHE A 178 -2.32 1.86 -2.08
C PHE A 178 -1.94 3.17 -2.80
N THR A 179 -1.29 3.09 -3.95
CA THR A 179 -0.92 4.28 -4.75
C THR A 179 -1.91 4.60 -5.86
N PRO A 180 -2.39 3.67 -6.70
CA PRO A 180 -3.36 4.00 -7.74
C PRO A 180 -4.73 4.36 -7.16
N MET A 181 -5.09 3.85 -5.98
CA MET A 181 -6.34 4.16 -5.26
C MET A 181 -7.58 4.03 -6.13
N ASN A 182 -7.66 2.95 -6.91
CA ASN A 182 -8.78 2.67 -7.80
C ASN A 182 -10.03 2.19 -7.06
N SER A 183 -9.86 1.63 -5.85
CA SER A 183 -10.95 1.23 -4.97
C SER A 183 -11.40 2.34 -4.02
N ARG A 184 -12.65 2.27 -3.57
CA ARG A 184 -13.12 3.07 -2.44
C ARG A 184 -12.43 2.68 -1.13
N ASN A 185 -12.06 1.40 -1.01
CA ASN A 185 -11.32 0.90 0.14
C ASN A 185 -10.01 1.68 0.35
N ALA A 186 -9.17 1.80 -0.70
CA ALA A 186 -7.91 2.52 -0.62
C ALA A 186 -8.09 4.00 -0.27
N ARG A 187 -9.11 4.65 -0.85
CA ARG A 187 -9.43 6.05 -0.53
C ARG A 187 -9.89 6.24 0.92
N SER A 188 -10.69 5.30 1.45
CA SER A 188 -11.12 5.33 2.85
C SER A 188 -9.96 5.03 3.81
N PHE A 189 -9.05 4.13 3.42
CA PHE A 189 -7.82 3.88 4.16
C PHE A 189 -6.93 5.13 4.23
N ALA A 190 -6.72 5.81 3.10
CA ALA A 190 -5.93 7.04 3.06
C ALA A 190 -6.49 8.12 4.01
N GLN A 191 -7.83 8.29 4.08
CA GLN A 191 -8.46 9.19 5.03
C GLN A 191 -8.13 8.81 6.49
N ILE A 192 -8.14 7.53 6.82
CA ILE A 192 -7.76 7.05 8.16
C ILE A 192 -6.28 7.32 8.40
N PHE A 193 -5.42 6.85 7.48
CA PHE A 193 -3.97 6.92 7.61
C PHE A 193 -3.48 8.37 7.79
N HIS A 194 -3.89 9.29 6.92
CA HIS A 194 -3.45 10.69 6.98
C HIS A 194 -4.06 11.47 8.14
N ARG A 195 -5.26 11.13 8.57
CA ARG A 195 -5.84 11.73 9.78
C ARG A 195 -5.10 11.27 11.04
N TRP A 196 -4.77 9.98 11.15
CA TRP A 196 -4.15 9.41 12.34
C TRP A 196 -2.63 9.52 12.33
N LYS A 197 -1.98 9.52 11.16
CA LYS A 197 -0.52 9.62 10.97
C LYS A 197 0.23 8.65 11.90
N PRO A 198 0.08 7.33 11.71
CA PRO A 198 0.66 6.34 12.60
C PRO A 198 2.19 6.44 12.61
N HIS A 199 2.79 6.17 13.76
CA HIS A 199 4.24 6.02 13.89
C HIS A 199 4.68 4.62 13.45
N LEU A 200 3.81 3.64 13.72
CA LEU A 200 3.99 2.25 13.36
C LEU A 200 2.69 1.71 12.77
N LEU A 201 2.78 1.06 11.62
CA LEU A 201 1.67 0.36 10.96
C LEU A 201 1.99 -1.13 10.88
N ILE A 202 1.11 -1.98 11.42
CA ILE A 202 1.21 -3.43 11.32
C ILE A 202 0.15 -3.88 10.29
N ASP A 203 0.57 -4.62 9.27
CA ASP A 203 -0.30 -5.20 8.27
C ASP A 203 -0.26 -6.73 8.37
N THR A 204 -1.42 -7.36 8.56
CA THR A 204 -1.48 -8.78 8.93
C THR A 204 -1.83 -9.66 7.74
N HIS A 205 -0.93 -10.62 7.45
CA HIS A 205 -1.04 -11.53 6.30
C HIS A 205 -0.80 -13.00 6.66
N THR A 206 -1.00 -13.86 5.67
CA THR A 206 -0.66 -15.28 5.71
C THR A 206 0.03 -15.67 4.41
N THR A 207 1.29 -16.07 4.50
CA THR A 207 2.14 -16.45 3.38
C THR A 207 1.81 -17.83 2.82
N ASN A 208 2.28 -18.10 1.61
CA ASN A 208 2.36 -19.45 1.02
C ASN A 208 3.81 -19.73 0.60
N GLY A 209 4.10 -20.91 0.07
CA GLY A 209 5.41 -21.26 -0.52
C GLY A 209 6.07 -22.46 0.16
N ALA A 210 7.38 -22.34 0.43
CA ALA A 210 8.17 -23.39 1.06
C ALA A 210 7.66 -23.76 2.45
N ASP A 211 7.86 -25.02 2.87
CA ASP A 211 7.58 -25.42 4.25
C ASP A 211 8.84 -25.28 5.12
N TYR A 212 8.65 -24.71 6.32
CA TYR A 212 9.70 -24.44 7.28
C TYR A 212 9.14 -24.48 8.72
N GLN A 213 10.03 -24.37 9.72
CA GLN A 213 9.63 -24.58 11.12
C GLN A 213 8.92 -23.38 11.75
N TYR A 214 9.14 -22.16 11.27
CA TYR A 214 8.56 -20.94 11.84
C TYR A 214 7.06 -20.84 11.59
N VAL A 215 6.34 -20.23 12.54
CA VAL A 215 4.92 -19.88 12.40
C VAL A 215 4.76 -18.50 11.77
N MET A 216 5.73 -17.61 12.01
CA MET A 216 5.68 -16.21 11.60
C MET A 216 6.92 -15.83 10.78
N THR A 217 6.72 -15.02 9.73
CA THR A 217 7.77 -14.30 9.02
C THR A 217 7.43 -12.82 8.91
N LEU A 218 8.43 -11.98 8.63
CA LEU A 218 8.29 -10.53 8.63
C LEU A 218 8.78 -9.92 7.32
N ILE A 219 7.97 -9.03 6.72
CA ILE A 219 8.38 -8.09 5.68
C ILE A 219 8.27 -6.67 6.27
N PRO A 220 9.36 -6.09 6.72
CA PRO A 220 9.33 -4.71 7.22
C PRO A 220 9.47 -3.69 6.08
N SER A 221 9.22 -2.40 6.34
CA SER A 221 9.75 -1.32 5.51
C SER A 221 11.25 -1.51 5.36
N HIS A 222 11.79 -1.33 4.16
CA HIS A 222 13.22 -1.54 3.95
C HIS A 222 14.01 -0.38 4.57
N PRO A 223 15.02 -0.64 5.44
CA PRO A 223 15.76 0.42 6.14
C PRO A 223 16.41 1.45 5.21
N GLN A 224 16.95 1.01 4.04
CA GLN A 224 17.56 1.91 3.06
C GLN A 224 16.55 2.83 2.34
N GLU A 225 15.26 2.50 2.35
CA GLU A 225 14.19 3.33 1.78
C GLU A 225 13.63 4.34 2.79
N LEU A 226 13.85 4.12 4.09
CA LEU A 226 13.44 5.04 5.14
C LEU A 226 14.43 6.21 5.27
N PRO A 227 13.99 7.37 5.81
CA PRO A 227 14.93 8.39 6.28
C PRO A 227 15.95 7.78 7.25
N PRO A 228 17.23 8.19 7.19
CA PRO A 228 18.33 7.53 7.92
C PRO A 228 18.04 7.28 9.41
N MET A 229 17.42 8.26 10.11
CA MET A 229 17.10 8.15 11.53
C MET A 229 16.05 7.07 11.84
N LEU A 230 15.11 6.82 10.92
CA LEU A 230 14.12 5.74 11.07
C LEU A 230 14.69 4.39 10.65
N GLY A 231 15.50 4.35 9.59
CA GLY A 231 16.20 3.14 9.17
C GLY A 231 17.11 2.61 10.28
N GLU A 232 17.87 3.50 10.91
CA GLU A 232 18.75 3.16 12.05
C GLU A 232 17.96 2.64 13.26
N LEU A 233 16.86 3.31 13.64
CA LEU A 233 15.99 2.85 14.73
C LEU A 233 15.44 1.45 14.46
N MET A 234 15.06 1.20 13.23
CA MET A 234 14.51 -0.07 12.81
C MET A 234 15.54 -1.20 12.91
N GLU A 235 16.76 -0.99 12.37
CA GLU A 235 17.81 -2.01 12.36
C GLU A 235 18.40 -2.29 13.75
N LYS A 236 18.59 -1.23 14.57
CA LYS A 236 19.31 -1.35 15.83
C LYS A 236 18.42 -1.68 17.03
N GLU A 237 17.15 -1.27 17.00
CA GLU A 237 16.27 -1.37 18.16
C GLU A 237 14.99 -2.18 17.86
N LEU A 238 14.25 -1.83 16.79
CA LEU A 238 12.94 -2.41 16.55
C LEU A 238 13.01 -3.88 16.12
N GLU A 239 13.72 -4.19 15.05
CA GLU A 239 13.84 -5.58 14.58
C GLU A 239 14.46 -6.50 15.64
N PRO A 240 15.58 -6.16 16.30
CA PRO A 240 16.16 -7.02 17.35
C PRO A 240 15.19 -7.30 18.49
N LEU A 241 14.48 -6.27 18.98
CA LEU A 241 13.49 -6.43 20.04
C LEU A 241 12.32 -7.31 19.62
N LEU A 242 11.80 -7.13 18.39
CA LEU A 242 10.72 -7.95 17.87
C LEU A 242 11.13 -9.43 17.77
N TYR A 243 12.29 -9.72 17.20
CA TYR A 243 12.81 -11.09 17.11
C TYR A 243 12.98 -11.71 18.52
N GLN A 244 13.57 -10.97 19.46
CA GLN A 244 13.73 -11.43 20.83
C GLN A 244 12.38 -11.74 21.50
N LYS A 245 11.41 -10.81 21.41
CA LYS A 245 10.08 -11.00 22.03
C LYS A 245 9.31 -12.17 21.42
N MET A 246 9.46 -12.38 20.13
CA MET A 246 8.85 -13.54 19.46
C MET A 246 9.47 -14.87 19.88
N ILE A 247 10.79 -14.91 20.13
CA ILE A 247 11.45 -16.08 20.73
C ILE A 247 10.93 -16.31 22.15
N GLU A 248 10.87 -15.26 23.00
CA GLU A 248 10.38 -15.34 24.38
C GLU A 248 8.93 -15.84 24.46
N SER A 249 8.09 -15.53 23.46
CA SER A 249 6.70 -15.99 23.39
C SER A 249 6.53 -17.43 22.87
N GLY A 250 7.61 -18.06 22.42
CA GLY A 250 7.58 -19.39 21.80
C GLY A 250 7.22 -19.39 20.31
N TYR A 251 7.05 -18.21 19.70
CA TYR A 251 6.74 -18.05 18.26
C TYR A 251 7.93 -17.41 17.54
N GLU A 252 9.09 -18.07 17.57
CA GLU A 252 10.26 -17.61 16.83
C GLU A 252 9.91 -17.27 15.39
N MET A 253 10.46 -16.16 14.88
CA MET A 253 10.21 -15.70 13.51
C MET A 253 11.52 -15.47 12.74
N ILE A 254 11.41 -15.31 11.43
CA ILE A 254 12.51 -15.04 10.50
C ILE A 254 12.06 -13.98 9.47
N PRO A 255 12.97 -13.30 8.76
CA PRO A 255 12.59 -12.55 7.56
C PRO A 255 11.76 -13.40 6.58
N TYR A 256 10.91 -12.76 5.81
CA TYR A 256 10.05 -13.44 4.84
C TYR A 256 10.84 -14.40 3.95
N VAL A 257 10.33 -15.62 3.80
CA VAL A 257 11.00 -16.68 3.05
C VAL A 257 10.76 -16.48 1.54
N SER A 258 11.60 -15.65 0.95
CA SER A 258 11.66 -15.43 -0.51
C SER A 258 12.97 -15.98 -1.05
N PRO A 259 13.00 -17.24 -1.54
CA PRO A 259 14.23 -17.85 -2.00
C PRO A 259 14.80 -17.20 -3.27
N MET A 260 16.12 -17.05 -3.35
CA MET A 260 16.83 -16.64 -4.57
C MET A 260 16.79 -17.72 -5.67
N GLY A 261 16.57 -18.97 -5.29
CA GLY A 261 16.41 -20.11 -6.18
C GLY A 261 15.14 -20.91 -5.87
N SER A 262 15.18 -22.22 -6.11
CA SER A 262 14.02 -23.10 -5.89
C SER A 262 13.77 -23.48 -4.43
N LEU A 263 14.77 -23.37 -3.58
CA LEU A 263 14.74 -23.78 -2.17
C LEU A 263 15.25 -22.65 -1.27
N PRO A 264 14.79 -22.57 0.00
CA PRO A 264 15.25 -21.55 0.96
C PRO A 264 16.76 -21.56 1.18
N GLU A 265 17.43 -22.72 1.08
CA GLU A 265 18.87 -22.86 1.26
C GLU A 265 19.69 -22.12 0.18
N SER A 266 19.07 -21.75 -0.94
CA SER A 266 19.72 -20.90 -1.96
C SER A 266 19.91 -19.45 -1.52
N GLY A 267 19.42 -19.11 -0.34
CA GLY A 267 19.42 -17.77 0.23
C GLY A 267 18.07 -17.08 0.16
N LEU A 268 17.85 -16.12 1.06
CA LEU A 268 16.63 -15.32 1.12
C LEU A 268 16.90 -13.88 0.69
N GLN A 269 15.90 -13.24 0.08
CA GLN A 269 15.93 -11.83 -0.31
C GLN A 269 14.94 -11.04 0.52
N GLN A 270 15.39 -9.92 1.12
CA GLN A 270 14.51 -8.88 1.63
C GLN A 270 14.18 -7.91 0.50
N TYR A 271 12.90 -7.65 0.28
CA TYR A 271 12.48 -6.77 -0.81
C TYR A 271 12.59 -5.29 -0.47
N VAL A 272 12.96 -4.49 -1.47
CA VAL A 272 12.57 -3.10 -1.60
C VAL A 272 11.13 -3.09 -2.12
N ASN A 273 10.20 -2.55 -1.36
CA ASN A 273 8.77 -2.66 -1.67
C ASN A 273 8.27 -1.47 -2.50
N SER A 274 7.67 -1.77 -3.66
CA SER A 274 7.01 -0.74 -4.47
C SER A 274 5.92 -0.02 -3.67
N PRO A 275 5.66 1.27 -3.95
CA PRO A 275 4.63 2.09 -3.30
C PRO A 275 3.21 1.53 -3.32
N ARG A 276 2.89 0.62 -4.27
CA ARG A 276 1.57 -0.04 -4.38
C ARG A 276 1.24 -0.97 -3.22
N TYR A 277 2.25 -1.45 -2.47
CA TYR A 277 2.10 -2.31 -1.30
C TYR A 277 2.02 -1.49 -0.01
N THR A 278 1.45 -2.06 1.06
CA THR A 278 1.34 -1.38 2.36
C THR A 278 2.69 -0.88 2.88
N THR A 279 3.72 -1.75 2.83
CA THR A 279 5.08 -1.42 3.29
C THR A 279 5.70 -0.28 2.50
N GLY A 280 5.57 -0.32 1.17
CA GLY A 280 6.03 0.74 0.29
C GLY A 280 5.25 2.04 0.44
N TYR A 281 3.92 1.97 0.65
CA TYR A 281 3.09 3.15 0.83
C TYR A 281 3.39 3.89 2.14
N GLY A 282 3.44 3.15 3.27
CA GLY A 282 3.63 3.80 4.57
C GLY A 282 4.96 4.53 4.69
N ARG A 283 6.03 4.00 4.07
CA ARG A 283 7.35 4.66 4.07
C ARG A 283 7.36 6.02 3.36
N LEU A 284 6.50 6.21 2.34
CA LEU A 284 6.38 7.48 1.63
C LEU A 284 5.96 8.64 2.55
N PHE A 285 5.44 8.31 3.73
CA PHE A 285 4.98 9.23 4.77
C PHE A 285 5.72 9.05 6.09
N ASN A 286 6.95 8.53 6.04
CA ASN A 286 7.83 8.34 7.18
C ASN A 286 7.20 7.49 8.30
N THR A 287 6.37 6.52 7.92
CA THR A 287 5.77 5.53 8.83
C THR A 287 6.49 4.20 8.66
N ILE A 288 6.99 3.63 9.76
CA ILE A 288 7.53 2.27 9.75
C ILE A 288 6.36 1.30 9.61
N VAL A 289 6.45 0.42 8.62
CA VAL A 289 5.44 -0.62 8.38
C VAL A 289 6.03 -2.00 8.62
N LEU A 290 5.30 -2.83 9.34
CA LEU A 290 5.64 -4.21 9.63
C LEU A 290 4.55 -5.11 9.06
N MET A 291 4.84 -5.82 7.98
CA MET A 291 3.92 -6.79 7.41
C MET A 291 4.24 -8.16 7.97
N THR A 292 3.32 -8.70 8.77
CA THR A 292 3.45 -10.06 9.29
C THR A 292 2.92 -11.06 8.28
N GLU A 293 3.64 -12.17 8.11
CA GLU A 293 3.28 -13.24 7.19
C GLU A 293 3.25 -14.56 7.97
N ALA A 294 2.08 -14.89 8.55
CA ALA A 294 1.89 -16.15 9.26
C ALA A 294 1.88 -17.33 8.27
N HIS A 295 2.56 -18.43 8.58
CA HIS A 295 2.76 -19.52 7.64
C HIS A 295 1.49 -20.37 7.43
N MET A 296 1.01 -20.43 6.19
CA MET A 296 -0.28 -21.06 5.83
C MET A 296 -0.40 -22.55 6.19
N PHE A 297 0.72 -23.29 6.27
CA PHE A 297 0.71 -24.72 6.60
C PHE A 297 0.64 -25.00 8.11
N LYS A 298 0.78 -23.97 8.95
CA LYS A 298 0.61 -24.10 10.40
C LYS A 298 -0.87 -24.04 10.78
N PRO A 299 -1.27 -24.63 11.92
CA PRO A 299 -2.65 -24.56 12.41
C PRO A 299 -3.15 -23.12 12.53
N PHE A 300 -4.45 -22.91 12.31
CA PHE A 300 -5.03 -21.56 12.37
C PHE A 300 -4.85 -20.91 13.75
N ALA A 301 -5.01 -21.70 14.83
CA ALA A 301 -4.81 -21.22 16.19
C ALA A 301 -3.39 -20.68 16.42
N ASP A 302 -2.36 -21.39 15.95
CA ASP A 302 -0.96 -20.97 16.08
C ASP A 302 -0.71 -19.66 15.32
N ARG A 303 -1.28 -19.52 14.12
CA ARG A 303 -1.18 -18.29 13.33
C ARG A 303 -1.83 -17.09 14.02
N VAL A 304 -2.99 -17.30 14.66
CA VAL A 304 -3.67 -16.25 15.46
C VAL A 304 -2.82 -15.85 16.65
N LEU A 305 -2.30 -16.82 17.41
CA LEU A 305 -1.51 -16.56 18.60
C LEU A 305 -0.16 -15.94 18.27
N ALA A 306 0.53 -16.38 17.22
CA ALA A 306 1.77 -15.77 16.76
C ALA A 306 1.55 -14.30 16.32
N THR A 307 0.44 -14.00 15.62
CA THR A 307 0.08 -12.63 15.25
C THR A 307 -0.26 -11.78 16.48
N TYR A 308 -0.96 -12.34 17.45
CA TYR A 308 -1.24 -11.68 18.72
C TYR A 308 0.05 -11.32 19.47
N GLU A 309 0.99 -12.25 19.61
CA GLU A 309 2.28 -11.98 20.28
C GLU A 309 3.12 -10.95 19.50
N PHE A 310 3.07 -10.95 18.17
CA PHE A 310 3.73 -9.94 17.36
C PHE A 310 3.17 -8.52 17.61
N ILE A 311 1.84 -8.37 17.67
CA ILE A 311 1.19 -7.09 17.99
C ILE A 311 1.61 -6.66 19.42
N LYS A 312 1.61 -7.58 20.37
CA LYS A 312 2.05 -7.32 21.76
C LYS A 312 3.53 -6.89 21.83
N ALA A 313 4.42 -7.54 21.08
CA ALA A 313 5.82 -7.17 20.96
C ALA A 313 6.00 -5.76 20.40
N SER A 314 5.22 -5.40 19.37
CA SER A 314 5.22 -4.06 18.77
C SER A 314 4.72 -2.98 19.74
N LEU A 315 3.71 -3.28 20.56
CA LEU A 315 3.26 -2.38 21.62
C LEU A 315 4.30 -2.25 22.75
N ASN A 316 5.01 -3.33 23.09
CA ASN A 316 6.15 -3.26 24.03
C ASN A 316 7.26 -2.36 23.47
N PHE A 317 7.59 -2.45 22.20
CA PHE A 317 8.54 -1.54 21.56
C PHE A 317 8.10 -0.08 21.74
N THR A 318 6.84 0.24 21.44
CA THR A 318 6.32 1.61 21.61
C THR A 318 6.28 2.07 23.07
N LYS A 319 6.12 1.16 24.02
CA LYS A 319 6.25 1.48 25.45
C LYS A 319 7.69 1.87 25.81
N LEU A 320 8.67 1.14 25.31
CA LEU A 320 10.10 1.32 25.63
C LEU A 320 10.75 2.46 24.83
N TYR A 321 10.56 2.47 23.50
CA TYR A 321 11.23 3.36 22.56
C TYR A 321 10.31 4.41 21.93
N GLY A 322 9.06 4.50 22.35
CA GLY A 322 8.07 5.34 21.67
C GLY A 322 8.41 6.84 21.70
N HIS A 323 9.12 7.32 22.73
CA HIS A 323 9.58 8.71 22.77
C HIS A 323 10.60 8.98 21.65
N ASP A 324 11.58 8.10 21.50
CA ASP A 324 12.60 8.17 20.46
C ASP A 324 11.97 8.00 19.07
N LEU A 325 11.08 7.02 18.89
CA LEU A 325 10.32 6.83 17.64
C LEU A 325 9.58 8.10 17.20
N LYS A 326 8.94 8.81 18.15
CA LYS A 326 8.24 10.07 17.83
C LYS A 326 9.22 11.15 17.37
N ILE A 327 10.32 11.36 18.11
CA ILE A 327 11.32 12.36 17.76
C ILE A 327 11.88 12.07 16.36
N ARG A 328 12.30 10.83 16.11
CA ARG A 328 12.87 10.45 14.82
C ARG A 328 11.88 10.56 13.66
N LYS A 329 10.60 10.31 13.92
CA LYS A 329 9.56 10.55 12.89
C LYS A 329 9.39 12.05 12.60
N ASP A 330 9.35 12.90 13.62
CA ASP A 330 9.27 14.35 13.44
C ASP A 330 10.52 14.89 12.70
N GLU A 331 11.71 14.39 13.01
CA GLU A 331 12.95 14.70 12.29
C GLU A 331 12.94 14.19 10.85
N ALA A 332 12.38 13.01 10.60
CA ALA A 332 12.21 12.45 9.27
C ALA A 332 11.29 13.31 8.39
N ASP A 333 10.20 13.84 8.95
CA ASP A 333 9.29 14.76 8.23
C ASP A 333 10.02 16.04 7.81
N VAL A 334 10.88 16.60 8.67
CA VAL A 334 11.72 17.75 8.36
C VAL A 334 12.81 17.39 7.35
N PHE A 335 13.44 16.23 7.49
CA PHE A 335 14.48 15.76 6.58
C PHE A 335 13.93 15.60 5.15
N ILE A 336 12.80 14.91 4.99
CA ILE A 336 12.18 14.69 3.69
C ILE A 336 11.72 15.99 3.04
N SER A 337 11.24 16.96 3.81
CA SER A 337 10.86 18.27 3.25
C SER A 337 12.05 19.01 2.60
N LYS A 338 13.26 18.81 3.12
CA LYS A 338 14.50 19.46 2.65
C LYS A 338 15.31 18.60 1.68
N LYS A 339 15.10 17.28 1.65
CA LYS A 339 15.81 16.36 0.76
C LYS A 339 15.65 16.79 -0.70
N THR A 340 16.74 16.75 -1.48
CA THR A 340 16.77 17.16 -2.88
C THR A 340 16.66 15.98 -3.85
N ASP A 341 17.35 14.89 -3.56
CA ASP A 341 17.51 13.77 -4.48
C ASP A 341 16.74 12.55 -4.00
N PHE A 342 15.94 11.96 -4.88
CA PHE A 342 15.04 10.86 -4.58
C PHE A 342 15.36 9.66 -5.47
N VAL A 343 15.47 8.49 -4.86
CA VAL A 343 15.72 7.25 -5.58
C VAL A 343 14.40 6.71 -6.12
N LEU A 344 14.34 6.54 -7.44
CA LEU A 344 13.18 5.96 -8.11
C LEU A 344 13.35 4.45 -8.31
N HIS A 345 14.58 3.98 -8.57
CA HIS A 345 14.87 2.56 -8.80
C HIS A 345 16.03 2.08 -7.92
N TRP A 346 15.89 0.83 -7.48
CA TRP A 346 16.86 0.10 -6.69
C TRP A 346 17.20 -1.22 -7.36
N GLU A 347 18.44 -1.66 -7.25
CA GLU A 347 18.91 -2.96 -7.71
C GLU A 347 19.59 -3.71 -6.56
N LEU A 348 19.34 -5.01 -6.47
CA LEU A 348 19.92 -5.87 -5.44
C LEU A 348 21.45 -5.91 -5.58
N ASP A 349 22.17 -5.60 -4.51
CA ASP A 349 23.61 -5.81 -4.42
C ASP A 349 23.91 -7.27 -4.02
N SER A 350 24.03 -8.13 -5.01
CA SER A 350 24.34 -9.54 -4.80
C SER A 350 25.77 -9.81 -4.31
N SER A 351 26.64 -8.79 -4.27
CA SER A 351 28.01 -8.89 -3.75
C SER A 351 28.09 -8.71 -2.23
N ASN A 352 27.10 -8.04 -1.63
CA ASN A 352 27.01 -7.78 -0.19
C ASN A 352 25.99 -8.72 0.45
N VAL A 353 26.47 -9.83 0.98
CA VAL A 353 25.64 -10.94 1.46
C VAL A 353 25.86 -11.15 2.95
N GLU A 354 24.78 -11.12 3.71
CA GLU A 354 24.77 -11.52 5.12
C GLU A 354 24.49 -13.03 5.25
N THR A 355 24.59 -13.56 6.47
CA THR A 355 24.27 -14.95 6.78
C THR A 355 23.24 -14.99 7.89
N ILE A 356 22.18 -15.80 7.72
CA ILE A 356 21.17 -16.04 8.76
C ILE A 356 20.99 -17.53 9.02
N LYS A 357 20.61 -17.85 10.27
CA LYS A 357 20.23 -19.23 10.62
C LYS A 357 18.80 -19.51 10.17
N PHE A 358 18.62 -20.53 9.37
CA PHE A 358 17.35 -20.97 8.86
C PHE A 358 16.97 -22.35 9.40
N LYS A 359 15.78 -22.48 9.96
CA LYS A 359 15.18 -23.72 10.44
C LYS A 359 14.18 -24.22 9.41
N GLY A 360 14.59 -25.19 8.61
CA GLY A 360 13.82 -25.77 7.52
C GLY A 360 13.58 -27.26 7.68
N TYR A 361 13.14 -27.86 6.58
CA TYR A 361 12.98 -29.30 6.42
C TYR A 361 13.69 -29.74 5.14
N GLU A 362 14.35 -30.91 5.15
CA GLU A 362 15.03 -31.43 3.97
C GLU A 362 14.08 -31.55 2.79
N ALA A 363 14.51 -31.03 1.64
CA ALA A 363 13.75 -31.06 0.41
C ALA A 363 14.08 -32.31 -0.40
N GLU A 364 13.08 -33.07 -0.79
CA GLU A 364 13.18 -34.28 -1.61
C GLU A 364 12.35 -34.10 -2.90
N TYR A 365 12.79 -34.72 -3.99
CA TYR A 365 12.07 -34.73 -5.26
C TYR A 365 11.50 -36.13 -5.51
N LEU A 366 10.22 -36.29 -5.21
CA LEU A 366 9.49 -37.56 -5.36
C LEU A 366 8.86 -37.66 -6.75
N ASP A 367 8.61 -38.86 -7.23
CA ASP A 367 7.86 -39.09 -8.46
C ASP A 367 6.39 -38.66 -8.27
N SER A 368 5.92 -37.82 -9.18
CA SER A 368 4.53 -37.37 -9.16
C SER A 368 3.62 -38.44 -9.75
N ARG A 369 2.62 -38.87 -8.96
CA ARG A 369 1.61 -39.82 -9.43
C ARG A 369 0.58 -39.17 -10.38
N ILE A 370 0.59 -37.83 -10.49
CA ILE A 370 -0.40 -37.07 -11.26
C ILE A 370 0.21 -36.53 -12.54
N THR A 371 1.41 -35.94 -12.47
CA THR A 371 2.00 -35.20 -13.61
C THR A 371 2.99 -36.03 -14.40
N GLY A 372 3.41 -37.19 -13.89
CA GLY A 372 4.52 -38.00 -14.47
C GLY A 372 5.90 -37.41 -14.30
N GLY A 373 6.04 -36.22 -13.69
CA GLY A 373 7.30 -35.55 -13.39
C GLY A 373 7.73 -35.72 -11.94
N LYS A 374 8.63 -34.85 -11.48
CA LYS A 374 9.05 -34.76 -10.07
C LYS A 374 8.24 -33.71 -9.34
N ARG A 375 7.87 -33.99 -8.08
CA ARG A 375 7.28 -33.01 -7.16
C ARG A 375 8.23 -32.71 -6.03
N LEU A 376 8.36 -31.45 -5.65
CA LEU A 376 9.04 -31.03 -4.44
C LEU A 376 8.27 -31.49 -3.22
N TRP A 377 8.99 -32.06 -2.26
CA TRP A 377 8.48 -32.51 -0.98
C TRP A 377 9.41 -32.07 0.15
N TYR A 378 8.87 -31.36 1.16
CA TYR A 378 9.59 -31.02 2.38
C TYR A 378 9.33 -32.11 3.44
N ASN A 379 10.39 -32.82 3.82
CA ASN A 379 10.29 -33.94 4.76
C ASN A 379 10.34 -33.41 6.21
N ARG A 380 9.17 -33.26 6.82
CA ARG A 380 9.03 -32.75 8.21
C ARG A 380 9.70 -33.64 9.26
N GLU A 381 9.99 -34.91 8.95
CA GLU A 381 10.72 -35.83 9.82
C GLU A 381 12.23 -35.59 9.79
N LYS A 382 12.70 -34.74 8.86
CA LYS A 382 14.10 -34.34 8.71
C LYS A 382 14.26 -32.84 8.87
N PRO A 383 14.01 -32.29 10.09
CA PRO A 383 14.25 -30.87 10.35
C PRO A 383 15.75 -30.57 10.34
N PHE A 384 16.11 -29.37 9.89
CA PHE A 384 17.49 -28.90 9.94
C PHE A 384 17.59 -27.47 10.46
N VAL A 385 18.81 -27.09 10.87
CA VAL A 385 19.23 -25.71 11.09
C VAL A 385 20.48 -25.48 10.25
N LYS A 386 20.44 -24.57 9.28
CA LYS A 386 21.56 -24.26 8.37
C LYS A 386 21.81 -22.75 8.36
N ASP A 387 23.05 -22.36 8.19
CA ASP A 387 23.40 -21.00 7.84
C ASP A 387 23.16 -20.82 6.34
N ILE A 388 22.36 -19.82 5.96
CA ILE A 388 22.01 -19.55 4.56
C ILE A 388 22.29 -18.08 4.20
N PRO A 389 22.56 -17.77 2.91
CA PRO A 389 22.76 -16.41 2.46
C PRO A 389 21.50 -15.55 2.68
N TYR A 390 21.71 -14.28 3.04
CA TYR A 390 20.64 -13.29 3.17
C TYR A 390 21.01 -12.02 2.42
N TYR A 391 20.22 -11.72 1.39
CA TYR A 391 20.41 -10.61 0.46
C TYR A 391 19.47 -9.48 0.83
N ARG A 392 20.01 -8.40 1.42
CA ARG A 392 19.21 -7.26 1.88
C ARG A 392 19.79 -5.89 1.51
N HIS A 393 20.87 -5.85 0.77
CA HIS A 393 21.51 -4.60 0.37
C HIS A 393 21.15 -4.24 -1.06
N TYR A 394 20.90 -2.96 -1.30
CA TYR A 394 20.48 -2.45 -2.61
C TYR A 394 21.27 -1.20 -2.98
N ASN A 395 21.54 -1.05 -4.28
CA ASN A 395 22.15 0.14 -4.87
C ASN A 395 21.08 0.96 -5.59
N PRO A 396 21.07 2.31 -5.44
CA PRO A 396 20.20 3.16 -6.22
C PRO A 396 20.66 3.19 -7.69
N THR A 397 19.75 2.97 -8.64
CA THR A 397 20.06 2.92 -10.09
C THR A 397 19.44 4.08 -10.87
N LEU A 398 18.38 4.69 -10.36
CA LEU A 398 17.79 5.90 -10.92
C LEU A 398 17.48 6.89 -9.81
N ILE A 399 18.07 8.07 -9.90
CA ILE A 399 17.89 9.15 -8.93
C ILE A 399 17.38 10.38 -9.68
N VAL A 400 16.44 11.10 -9.08
CA VAL A 400 15.91 12.35 -9.60
C VAL A 400 16.06 13.46 -8.56
N THR A 401 16.51 14.63 -8.99
CA THR A 401 16.48 15.84 -8.18
C THR A 401 15.10 16.47 -8.28
N LYS A 402 14.41 16.70 -7.15
CA LYS A 402 13.08 17.32 -7.14
C LYS A 402 13.14 18.76 -7.66
N PRO A 403 12.12 19.25 -8.39
CA PRO A 403 11.97 20.67 -8.68
C PRO A 403 11.51 21.42 -7.41
N LYS A 404 11.52 22.74 -7.42
CA LYS A 404 10.94 23.56 -6.36
C LYS A 404 9.42 23.35 -6.22
N PHE A 405 8.75 23.14 -7.34
CA PHE A 405 7.36 22.74 -7.40
C PHE A 405 7.02 22.05 -8.72
N TYR A 406 6.00 21.22 -8.72
CA TYR A 406 5.38 20.74 -9.94
C TYR A 406 4.16 21.57 -10.29
N ILE A 407 3.78 21.60 -11.58
CA ILE A 407 2.56 22.24 -12.07
C ILE A 407 1.72 21.16 -12.77
N ILE A 408 0.45 21.06 -12.39
CA ILE A 408 -0.49 20.09 -12.95
C ILE A 408 -1.71 20.85 -13.48
N PRO A 409 -2.00 20.79 -14.80
CA PRO A 409 -3.21 21.36 -15.35
C PRO A 409 -4.47 20.80 -14.69
N GLN A 410 -5.45 21.64 -14.43
CA GLN A 410 -6.70 21.28 -13.73
C GLN A 410 -7.53 20.22 -14.46
N ALA A 411 -7.23 19.94 -15.73
CA ALA A 411 -7.84 18.86 -16.48
C ALA A 411 -7.59 17.47 -15.87
N TRP A 412 -6.46 17.30 -15.16
CA TRP A 412 -6.04 16.02 -14.54
C TRP A 412 -6.57 15.86 -13.11
N ARG A 413 -7.88 16.02 -12.95
CA ARG A 413 -8.57 16.02 -11.64
C ARG A 413 -8.34 14.74 -10.84
N ASP A 414 -8.26 13.60 -11.50
CA ASP A 414 -8.07 12.30 -10.85
C ASP A 414 -6.70 12.17 -10.17
N VAL A 415 -5.68 12.76 -10.77
CA VAL A 415 -4.32 12.85 -10.20
C VAL A 415 -4.33 13.81 -9.02
N VAL A 416 -4.87 15.02 -9.20
CA VAL A 416 -4.97 16.04 -8.14
C VAL A 416 -5.77 15.53 -6.94
N TYR A 417 -6.87 14.83 -7.19
CA TYR A 417 -7.66 14.22 -6.12
C TYR A 417 -6.83 13.23 -5.28
N ARG A 418 -5.99 12.40 -5.93
CA ARG A 418 -5.13 11.45 -5.23
C ARG A 418 -4.03 12.13 -4.42
N LEU A 419 -3.45 13.20 -4.94
CA LEU A 419 -2.53 14.03 -4.17
C LEU A 419 -3.22 14.60 -2.92
N ALA A 420 -4.41 15.19 -3.08
CA ALA A 420 -5.16 15.81 -1.98
C ALA A 420 -5.54 14.82 -0.87
N ILE A 421 -6.04 13.63 -1.20
CA ILE A 421 -6.41 12.63 -0.18
C ILE A 421 -5.19 12.00 0.51
N ASN A 422 -3.99 12.18 -0.05
CA ASN A 422 -2.71 11.80 0.53
C ASN A 422 -2.02 12.94 1.28
N ASP A 423 -2.79 13.92 1.74
CA ASP A 423 -2.33 15.04 2.58
C ASP A 423 -1.25 15.91 1.92
N VAL A 424 -1.21 15.93 0.57
CA VAL A 424 -0.31 16.81 -0.19
C VAL A 424 -0.87 18.22 -0.20
N CYS A 425 -0.06 19.19 0.22
CA CYS A 425 -0.40 20.61 0.10
C CYS A 425 -0.40 21.02 -1.37
N LEU A 426 -1.48 21.64 -1.80
CA LEU A 426 -1.72 22.10 -3.17
C LEU A 426 -2.07 23.58 -3.17
N GLU A 427 -1.50 24.32 -4.12
CA GLU A 427 -1.85 25.70 -4.37
C GLU A 427 -2.55 25.85 -5.72
N ARG A 428 -3.19 27.00 -5.95
CA ARG A 428 -3.84 27.31 -7.23
C ARG A 428 -3.17 28.49 -7.91
N ILE A 429 -2.93 28.36 -9.22
CA ILE A 429 -2.55 29.50 -10.04
C ILE A 429 -3.72 30.49 -10.06
N ASN A 430 -3.47 31.75 -9.72
CA ASN A 430 -4.50 32.77 -9.51
C ASN A 430 -4.83 33.59 -10.77
N LYS A 431 -4.00 33.53 -11.81
CA LYS A 431 -4.18 34.20 -13.12
C LYS A 431 -3.50 33.40 -14.23
N ASP A 432 -3.95 33.59 -15.44
CA ASP A 432 -3.29 33.01 -16.62
C ASP A 432 -1.84 33.48 -16.70
N THR A 433 -0.91 32.54 -16.83
CA THR A 433 0.53 32.81 -16.71
C THR A 433 1.30 31.97 -17.70
N LEU A 434 2.20 32.59 -18.46
CA LEU A 434 3.21 31.91 -19.28
C LEU A 434 4.44 31.68 -18.39
N MET A 435 4.88 30.45 -18.27
CA MET A 435 6.06 30.10 -17.45
C MET A 435 7.01 29.22 -18.24
N GLU A 436 8.31 29.49 -18.09
CA GLU A 436 9.36 28.56 -18.54
C GLU A 436 9.44 27.39 -17.56
N VAL A 437 9.39 26.18 -18.09
CA VAL A 437 9.36 24.94 -17.29
C VAL A 437 10.14 23.84 -18.00
N ASP A 438 10.61 22.86 -17.23
CA ASP A 438 11.03 21.58 -17.78
C ASP A 438 9.78 20.72 -18.05
N ALA A 439 9.61 20.33 -19.33
CA ALA A 439 8.56 19.44 -19.79
C ALA A 439 9.16 18.09 -20.20
N TYR A 440 8.67 17.02 -19.61
CA TYR A 440 9.00 15.66 -20.05
C TYR A 440 8.23 15.30 -21.32
N TYR A 441 8.92 14.64 -22.24
CA TYR A 441 8.33 13.89 -23.35
C TYR A 441 8.63 12.42 -23.17
N ILE A 442 7.59 11.58 -23.25
CA ILE A 442 7.76 10.14 -23.25
C ILE A 442 8.38 9.75 -24.60
N VAL A 443 9.57 9.15 -24.56
CA VAL A 443 10.31 8.73 -25.76
C VAL A 443 9.96 7.30 -26.11
N ASP A 444 10.00 6.42 -25.11
CA ASP A 444 9.67 5.01 -25.23
C ASP A 444 9.12 4.48 -23.91
N TYR A 445 8.35 3.41 -23.99
CA TYR A 445 7.81 2.71 -22.84
C TYR A 445 7.33 1.32 -23.24
N LYS A 446 7.28 0.41 -22.28
CA LYS A 446 6.64 -0.89 -22.44
C LYS A 446 5.32 -0.94 -21.68
N THR A 447 4.43 -1.82 -22.10
CA THR A 447 3.13 -2.04 -21.42
C THR A 447 2.95 -3.53 -21.17
N TYR A 448 2.48 -3.90 -19.96
CA TYR A 448 2.17 -5.29 -19.67
C TYR A 448 1.06 -5.80 -20.63
N PRO A 449 1.24 -7.00 -21.22
CA PRO A 449 0.29 -7.55 -22.20
C PRO A 449 -1.03 -8.02 -21.58
N ARG A 450 -1.11 -8.09 -20.25
CA ARG A 450 -2.30 -8.47 -19.48
C ARG A 450 -2.54 -7.47 -18.37
N PRO A 451 -3.82 -7.26 -17.98
CA PRO A 451 -4.11 -6.33 -16.89
C PRO A 451 -3.50 -6.81 -15.58
N TYR A 452 -2.90 -5.87 -14.85
CA TYR A 452 -2.42 -6.03 -13.50
C TYR A 452 -3.27 -5.13 -12.59
N ASN A 453 -4.03 -5.73 -11.70
CA ASN A 453 -4.98 -5.03 -10.82
C ASN A 453 -5.92 -4.06 -11.57
N GLY A 454 -6.39 -4.45 -12.76
CA GLY A 454 -7.30 -3.67 -13.59
C GLY A 454 -6.65 -2.63 -14.51
N SER A 455 -5.33 -2.49 -14.52
CA SER A 455 -4.57 -1.56 -15.38
C SER A 455 -3.53 -2.28 -16.22
N TYR A 456 -3.24 -1.78 -17.41
CA TYR A 456 -2.15 -2.24 -18.26
C TYR A 456 -0.90 -1.40 -17.96
N LEU A 457 -0.17 -1.74 -16.90
CA LEU A 457 0.93 -0.92 -16.40
C LEU A 457 2.00 -0.65 -17.45
N HIS A 458 2.47 0.60 -17.50
CA HIS A 458 3.67 0.98 -18.23
C HIS A 458 4.92 0.74 -17.38
N TYR A 459 6.02 0.37 -18.02
CA TYR A 459 7.31 0.11 -17.40
C TYR A 459 8.44 0.37 -18.40
N GLU A 460 9.70 0.41 -17.95
CA GLU A 460 10.85 0.77 -18.77
C GLU A 460 10.59 2.07 -19.56
N ILE A 461 10.33 3.14 -18.81
CA ILE A 461 9.88 4.41 -19.37
C ILE A 461 11.10 5.29 -19.61
N ASP A 462 11.30 5.69 -20.85
CA ASP A 462 12.32 6.65 -21.25
C ASP A 462 11.71 8.02 -21.49
N VAL A 463 12.40 9.05 -21.01
CA VAL A 463 11.95 10.44 -21.14
C VAL A 463 13.03 11.35 -21.70
N ARG A 464 12.61 12.39 -22.43
CA ARG A 464 13.41 13.53 -22.80
C ARG A 464 12.87 14.76 -22.10
N ILE A 465 13.76 15.62 -21.65
CA ILE A 465 13.40 16.87 -20.98
C ILE A 465 13.63 18.03 -21.95
N ASP A 466 12.61 18.85 -22.16
CA ASP A 466 12.70 20.06 -22.97
C ASP A 466 12.31 21.28 -22.13
N LYS A 467 13.20 22.26 -22.08
CA LYS A 467 12.89 23.56 -21.49
C LYS A 467 12.09 24.39 -22.46
N GLN A 468 10.89 24.81 -22.06
CA GLN A 468 9.97 25.54 -22.94
C GLN A 468 8.96 26.39 -22.17
N PRO A 469 8.46 27.48 -22.80
CA PRO A 469 7.35 28.24 -22.24
C PRO A 469 6.03 27.47 -22.41
N ILE A 470 5.30 27.34 -21.29
CA ILE A 470 3.97 26.72 -21.26
C ILE A 470 2.97 27.72 -20.69
N GLN A 471 1.82 27.84 -21.36
CA GLN A 471 0.69 28.62 -20.86
C GLN A 471 -0.08 27.81 -19.82
N PHE A 472 -0.12 28.32 -18.60
CA PHE A 472 -0.97 27.83 -17.52
C PHE A 472 -2.16 28.76 -17.34
N TYR A 473 -3.25 28.21 -16.84
CA TYR A 473 -4.50 28.94 -16.67
C TYR A 473 -4.85 29.09 -15.19
N ARG A 474 -5.61 30.12 -14.88
CA ARG A 474 -6.19 30.30 -13.55
C ARG A 474 -6.91 29.02 -13.12
N GLY A 475 -6.50 28.48 -11.98
CA GLY A 475 -7.06 27.26 -11.43
C GLY A 475 -6.20 26.00 -11.63
N ASP A 476 -5.13 26.06 -12.45
CA ASP A 476 -4.12 25.01 -12.50
C ASP A 476 -3.42 24.87 -11.15
N TYR A 477 -2.86 23.71 -10.84
CA TYR A 477 -2.33 23.38 -9.54
C TYR A 477 -0.82 23.51 -9.49
N ILE A 478 -0.32 24.07 -8.40
CA ILE A 478 1.08 24.03 -7.99
C ILE A 478 1.19 23.03 -6.85
N VAL A 479 2.19 22.17 -6.91
CA VAL A 479 2.55 21.19 -5.88
C VAL A 479 3.93 21.56 -5.33
N PRO A 480 4.02 22.32 -4.23
CA PRO A 480 5.30 22.64 -3.61
C PRO A 480 6.03 21.39 -3.14
N THR A 481 7.37 21.41 -3.18
CA THR A 481 8.19 20.27 -2.76
C THR A 481 9.03 20.57 -1.51
N ASP A 482 8.52 21.38 -0.61
CA ASP A 482 9.05 21.67 0.71
C ASP A 482 8.14 21.13 1.83
N GLN A 483 7.55 19.97 1.64
CA GLN A 483 6.58 19.34 2.54
C GLN A 483 6.97 17.90 2.90
N PRO A 484 6.48 17.36 4.04
CA PRO A 484 6.81 15.99 4.47
C PRO A 484 6.38 14.88 3.49
N ALA A 485 5.43 15.19 2.59
CA ALA A 485 4.94 14.27 1.56
C ALA A 485 5.84 14.19 0.30
N ASN A 486 7.04 14.79 0.30
CA ASN A 486 7.89 14.88 -0.90
C ASN A 486 8.24 13.52 -1.49
N GLU A 487 8.49 12.49 -0.66
CA GLU A 487 8.76 11.14 -1.18
C GLU A 487 7.56 10.64 -2.01
N TYR A 488 6.33 10.80 -1.51
CA TYR A 488 5.11 10.45 -2.24
C TYR A 488 4.96 11.29 -3.51
N ILE A 489 5.16 12.61 -3.43
CA ILE A 489 5.01 13.52 -4.57
C ILE A 489 5.94 13.09 -5.71
N VAL A 490 7.21 12.87 -5.41
CA VAL A 490 8.21 12.50 -6.42
C VAL A 490 7.90 11.12 -7.00
N GLN A 491 7.65 10.11 -6.16
CA GLN A 491 7.32 8.75 -6.62
C GLN A 491 6.06 8.69 -7.49
N MET A 492 5.11 9.60 -7.29
CA MET A 492 3.86 9.60 -8.05
C MET A 492 3.91 10.48 -9.30
N LEU A 493 4.70 11.55 -9.30
CA LEU A 493 4.73 12.54 -10.39
C LEU A 493 5.89 12.35 -11.37
N GLU A 494 6.97 11.70 -10.97
CA GLU A 494 8.05 11.38 -11.91
C GLU A 494 7.66 10.16 -12.76
N PRO A 495 7.56 10.30 -14.09
CA PRO A 495 6.96 9.26 -14.95
C PRO A 495 7.73 7.93 -14.92
N GLN A 496 9.03 7.97 -14.64
CA GLN A 496 9.90 6.79 -14.62
C GLN A 496 9.79 5.97 -13.33
N ALA A 497 9.14 6.47 -12.26
CA ALA A 497 8.97 5.71 -11.03
C ALA A 497 8.03 4.50 -11.23
N TYR A 498 8.33 3.38 -10.57
CA TYR A 498 7.61 2.11 -10.72
C TYR A 498 6.10 2.19 -10.54
N ASP A 499 5.65 3.09 -9.68
CA ASP A 499 4.23 3.26 -9.33
C ASP A 499 3.71 4.67 -9.62
N SER A 500 4.38 5.39 -10.54
CA SER A 500 3.94 6.71 -10.96
C SER A 500 2.51 6.70 -11.53
N PHE A 501 1.85 7.85 -11.52
CA PHE A 501 0.56 7.98 -12.19
C PHE A 501 0.64 7.68 -13.69
N PHE A 502 1.80 7.89 -14.33
CA PHE A 502 2.00 7.45 -15.71
C PHE A 502 2.04 5.93 -15.83
N ALA A 503 2.80 5.26 -14.96
CA ALA A 503 2.85 3.81 -14.94
C ALA A 503 1.45 3.17 -14.74
N TRP A 504 0.57 3.83 -14.00
CA TRP A 504 -0.81 3.39 -13.74
C TRP A 504 -1.85 3.93 -14.74
N ASN A 505 -1.44 4.36 -15.94
CA ASN A 505 -2.30 4.75 -17.07
C ASN A 505 -3.14 6.03 -16.85
N PHE A 506 -2.82 6.88 -15.88
CA PHE A 506 -3.59 8.11 -15.65
C PHE A 506 -3.43 9.14 -16.76
N PHE A 507 -2.38 9.02 -17.57
CA PHE A 507 -2.04 9.99 -18.61
C PHE A 507 -2.08 9.42 -20.04
N ASP A 508 -2.62 8.23 -20.25
CA ASP A 508 -2.67 7.56 -21.56
C ASP A 508 -3.22 8.40 -22.73
N PRO A 509 -4.15 9.36 -22.53
CA PRO A 509 -4.58 10.23 -23.64
C PRO A 509 -3.45 10.99 -24.34
N ILE A 510 -2.28 11.19 -23.71
CA ILE A 510 -1.13 11.86 -24.35
C ILE A 510 -0.41 10.98 -25.38
N LEU A 511 -0.60 9.66 -25.28
CA LEU A 511 0.08 8.66 -26.10
C LEU A 511 -0.52 8.52 -27.48
N GLN A 512 -1.62 9.23 -27.77
CA GLN A 512 -2.31 9.19 -29.04
C GLN A 512 -2.35 10.57 -29.67
N ARG A 513 -1.96 10.65 -30.95
CA ARG A 513 -2.17 11.86 -31.77
C ARG A 513 -3.66 12.12 -31.98
N LYS A 514 -4.05 13.40 -32.10
CA LYS A 514 -5.43 13.82 -32.36
C LYS A 514 -5.61 14.36 -33.79
N GLU A 515 -4.53 14.91 -34.38
CA GLU A 515 -4.55 15.44 -35.74
C GLU A 515 -3.68 14.61 -36.68
N TYR A 516 -4.08 14.59 -37.93
CA TYR A 516 -3.47 13.83 -39.01
C TYR A 516 -3.37 14.68 -40.25
N PHE A 517 -2.65 14.19 -41.28
CA PHE A 517 -2.52 14.84 -42.57
C PHE A 517 -3.18 13.99 -43.66
N SER A 518 -3.68 14.65 -44.71
CA SER A 518 -4.04 13.97 -45.96
C SER A 518 -2.81 13.87 -46.84
N PRO A 519 -2.35 12.67 -47.23
CA PRO A 519 -1.18 12.52 -48.11
C PRO A 519 -1.31 13.33 -49.40
N TYR A 520 -2.50 13.34 -49.99
CA TYR A 520 -2.77 14.06 -51.22
C TYR A 520 -2.48 15.57 -51.15
N VAL A 521 -2.81 16.22 -50.01
CA VAL A 521 -2.62 17.66 -49.83
C VAL A 521 -1.25 17.98 -49.22
N PHE A 522 -0.79 17.12 -48.34
CA PHE A 522 0.47 17.37 -47.61
C PHE A 522 1.71 17.16 -48.49
N GLU A 523 1.62 16.39 -49.57
CA GLU A 523 2.72 16.13 -50.52
C GLU A 523 3.36 17.43 -51.03
N ASP A 524 2.56 18.40 -51.47
CA ASP A 524 3.05 19.68 -51.97
C ASP A 524 3.76 20.48 -50.87
N TYR A 525 3.20 20.49 -49.66
CA TYR A 525 3.82 21.16 -48.52
C TYR A 525 5.13 20.49 -48.09
N ALA A 526 5.17 19.17 -48.07
CA ALA A 526 6.37 18.38 -47.79
C ALA A 526 7.50 18.68 -48.80
N GLY A 527 7.12 18.81 -50.10
CA GLY A 527 8.06 19.23 -51.15
C GLY A 527 8.63 20.61 -50.91
N MET A 528 7.81 21.58 -50.50
CA MET A 528 8.29 22.92 -50.13
C MET A 528 9.22 22.89 -48.89
N MET A 529 8.93 22.07 -47.87
CA MET A 529 9.81 21.91 -46.70
C MET A 529 11.21 21.43 -47.13
N LEU A 530 11.27 20.39 -47.97
CA LEU A 530 12.54 19.85 -48.47
C LEU A 530 13.28 20.85 -49.37
N ALA A 531 12.55 21.68 -50.11
CA ALA A 531 13.16 22.72 -50.97
C ALA A 531 13.82 23.85 -50.16
N ASN A 532 13.17 24.23 -49.06
CA ASN A 532 13.59 25.40 -48.25
C ASN A 532 14.54 25.07 -47.07
N ASP A 533 14.65 23.78 -46.68
CA ASP A 533 15.51 23.32 -45.59
C ASP A 533 16.49 22.25 -46.10
N ALA A 534 17.75 22.67 -46.29
CA ALA A 534 18.82 21.79 -46.77
C ALA A 534 19.19 20.69 -45.78
N LEU A 535 19.11 20.96 -44.47
CA LEU A 535 19.40 19.98 -43.41
C LEU A 535 18.33 18.93 -43.31
N LEU A 536 17.07 19.34 -43.35
CA LEU A 536 15.93 18.42 -43.36
C LEU A 536 15.97 17.51 -44.60
N ARG A 537 16.35 18.08 -45.75
CA ARG A 537 16.47 17.30 -47.00
C ARG A 537 17.57 16.25 -46.87
N GLU A 538 18.75 16.62 -46.35
CA GLU A 538 19.85 15.68 -46.17
C GLU A 538 19.47 14.57 -45.20
N GLU A 539 18.82 14.88 -44.10
CA GLU A 539 18.32 13.93 -43.12
C GLU A 539 17.32 12.95 -43.76
N PHE A 540 16.35 13.47 -44.50
CA PHE A 540 15.34 12.70 -45.20
C PHE A 540 15.95 11.75 -46.25
N GLU A 541 16.82 12.27 -47.12
CA GLU A 541 17.48 11.48 -48.14
C GLU A 541 18.44 10.44 -47.60
N THR A 542 19.12 10.77 -46.50
CA THR A 542 20.00 9.83 -45.78
C THR A 542 19.18 8.68 -45.21
N LYS A 543 18.06 8.98 -44.52
CA LYS A 543 17.16 7.95 -44.02
C LYS A 543 16.59 7.09 -45.15
N ARG A 544 16.16 7.71 -46.28
CA ARG A 544 15.62 6.99 -47.42
C ARG A 544 16.66 6.07 -48.09
N ARG A 545 17.94 6.44 -48.11
CA ARG A 545 19.02 5.59 -48.63
C ARG A 545 19.35 4.41 -47.72
N ASN A 546 19.31 4.63 -46.40
CA ASN A 546 19.79 3.66 -45.42
C ASN A 546 18.71 2.72 -44.90
N ASP A 547 17.44 3.06 -45.04
CA ASP A 547 16.27 2.33 -44.54
C ASP A 547 15.36 1.93 -45.72
N LYS A 548 15.46 0.68 -46.15
CA LYS A 548 14.72 0.14 -47.28
C LYS A 548 13.20 0.09 -47.03
N GLU A 549 12.78 -0.14 -45.80
CA GLU A 549 11.37 -0.15 -45.43
C GLU A 549 10.80 1.25 -45.51
N PHE A 550 11.49 2.23 -44.94
CA PHE A 550 11.13 3.65 -45.07
C PHE A 550 11.09 4.08 -46.56
N ALA A 551 12.08 3.68 -47.35
CA ALA A 551 12.15 4.03 -48.79
C ALA A 551 10.98 3.49 -49.60
N SER A 552 10.40 2.36 -49.23
CA SER A 552 9.27 1.74 -49.90
C SER A 552 7.88 2.16 -49.37
N ASN A 553 7.85 2.95 -48.27
CA ASN A 553 6.63 3.34 -47.59
C ASN A 553 6.36 4.85 -47.72
N SER A 554 5.56 5.25 -48.69
CA SER A 554 5.22 6.66 -48.96
C SER A 554 4.60 7.36 -47.75
N TYR A 555 3.72 6.65 -46.99
CA TYR A 555 3.12 7.23 -45.79
C TYR A 555 4.16 7.48 -44.70
N ALA A 556 5.09 6.58 -44.48
CA ALA A 556 6.17 6.75 -43.52
C ALA A 556 7.06 7.94 -43.88
N GLN A 557 7.34 8.16 -45.18
CA GLN A 557 8.10 9.31 -45.67
C GLN A 557 7.39 10.64 -45.41
N LEU A 558 6.12 10.74 -45.74
CA LEU A 558 5.32 11.94 -45.48
C LEU A 558 5.12 12.17 -43.99
N ASN A 559 4.91 11.11 -43.19
CA ASN A 559 4.80 11.20 -41.74
C ASN A 559 6.11 11.70 -41.06
N PHE A 560 7.26 11.34 -41.63
CA PHE A 560 8.55 11.85 -41.16
C PHE A 560 8.65 13.38 -41.31
N LEU A 561 8.18 13.89 -42.45
CA LEU A 561 8.12 15.33 -42.74
C LEU A 561 7.02 16.03 -41.95
N TYR A 562 5.86 15.38 -41.79
CA TYR A 562 4.77 15.90 -40.95
C TYR A 562 5.19 16.10 -39.50
N GLN A 563 5.92 15.14 -38.93
CA GLN A 563 6.44 15.26 -37.55
C GLN A 563 7.41 16.44 -37.35
N ARG A 564 8.03 16.95 -38.43
CA ARG A 564 8.94 18.10 -38.45
C ARG A 564 8.29 19.39 -38.91
N SER A 565 7.02 19.31 -39.30
CA SER A 565 6.24 20.46 -39.73
C SER A 565 5.66 21.24 -38.54
N PRO A 566 5.29 22.52 -38.76
CA PRO A 566 4.60 23.32 -37.73
C PRO A 566 3.18 22.79 -37.40
N TYR A 567 2.64 21.90 -38.23
CA TYR A 567 1.33 21.27 -38.04
C TYR A 567 1.35 20.09 -37.08
N PHE A 568 2.53 19.60 -36.74
CA PHE A 568 2.63 18.50 -35.78
C PHE A 568 2.25 18.93 -34.37
N GLU A 569 1.48 18.11 -33.68
CA GLU A 569 1.02 18.38 -32.31
C GLU A 569 2.18 18.47 -31.34
N LYS A 570 2.49 19.66 -30.86
CA LYS A 570 3.56 19.88 -29.85
C LYS A 570 3.27 19.20 -28.51
N SER A 571 2.02 18.82 -28.26
CA SER A 571 1.58 18.14 -27.03
C SER A 571 1.61 16.61 -27.13
N PHE A 572 1.88 16.04 -28.32
CA PHE A 572 2.00 14.59 -28.48
C PHE A 572 3.15 14.05 -27.64
N MET A 573 2.90 13.00 -26.85
CA MET A 573 3.86 12.40 -25.91
C MET A 573 4.37 13.34 -24.82
N ARG A 574 3.87 14.58 -24.72
CA ARG A 574 4.27 15.51 -23.66
C ARG A 574 3.55 15.16 -22.37
N TYR A 575 4.33 14.82 -21.35
CA TYR A 575 3.84 14.50 -20.02
C TYR A 575 3.24 15.74 -19.36
N PRO A 576 1.98 15.69 -18.83
CA PRO A 576 1.28 16.89 -18.41
C PRO A 576 1.53 17.27 -16.93
N VAL A 577 2.69 16.91 -16.41
CA VAL A 577 3.21 17.38 -15.13
C VAL A 577 4.51 18.10 -15.41
N TYR A 578 4.53 19.39 -15.11
CA TYR A 578 5.66 20.26 -15.46
C TYR A 578 6.48 20.54 -14.21
N ARG A 579 7.79 20.70 -14.39
CA ARG A 579 8.74 20.98 -13.32
C ARG A 579 9.17 22.45 -13.38
N SER A 580 9.15 23.13 -12.23
CA SER A 580 9.75 24.48 -12.14
C SER A 580 11.24 24.42 -12.42
N LEU A 581 11.79 25.47 -12.99
CA LEU A 581 13.21 25.54 -13.27
C LEU A 581 14.02 25.93 -12.02
N ASP A 582 13.49 26.77 -11.14
CA ASP A 582 14.10 27.21 -9.88
C ASP A 582 13.04 27.69 -8.86
#